data_2a547df80bc78d170fbef745747feadc
#
_entry.id   2a547df80bc78d170fbef745747feadc
#
_cell.length_a   1.000
_cell.length_b   1.000
_cell.length_c   1.000
_cell.angle_alpha   90.00
_cell.angle_beta   90.00
_cell.angle_gamma   90.00
#
_symmetry.space_group_name_H-M   'P 1'
#
loop_
_entity.id
_entity.type
_entity.pdbx_description
1 polymer ?
#
loop_
_entity_poly.entity_id
_entity_poly.type
_entity_poly.pdbx_seq_one_letter_code
_entity_poly.pdbx_strand_id
1 'polypeptide(L)'
;MALKDNAISILEYHIQEDKMIIDILDESKKRVYDHYLEYVDSDRTTVFKEDRHKIVDLFTQKIKGPVTYREFYRNSKNYCVKTLESTVIYNSNDEPEIVLATASDITENWHKQNMLKQKIQRDSLTHLYNLEAGKYLANDYIKNFPSSKHALIVLDVDHFKSVNDTFGHLVGNELLVSLAKYLLVHSANDDIVIRMGGDEFVIFIKETDKIQIQHRCEELLSCLDEITLDHQD
;
A
#
# COMPACT_ATOMS: atom_id res chain seq x y z
N MET A 1 -19.72 -18.31 17.25
CA MET A 1 -19.74 -17.90 15.84
C MET A 1 -18.45 -17.15 15.50
N ALA A 2 -17.29 -17.69 15.86
CA ALA A 2 -16.00 -16.96 15.82
C ALA A 2 -14.84 -17.83 15.25
N LEU A 3 -15.13 -18.83 14.42
CA LEU A 3 -14.10 -19.73 13.84
C LEU A 3 -14.22 -19.88 12.32
N LYS A 4 -14.94 -18.98 11.64
CA LYS A 4 -15.05 -19.00 10.17
C LYS A 4 -13.99 -18.16 9.43
N ASP A 5 -13.16 -17.39 10.14
CA ASP A 5 -12.32 -16.36 9.51
C ASP A 5 -10.89 -16.79 9.19
N ASN A 6 -10.50 -18.04 9.51
CA ASN A 6 -9.21 -18.60 9.12
C ASN A 6 -9.40 -19.97 8.43
N ALA A 7 -10.13 -20.01 7.34
CA ALA A 7 -10.22 -21.24 6.55
C ALA A 7 -8.81 -21.64 6.08
N ILE A 8 -8.28 -22.69 6.69
CA ILE A 8 -6.98 -23.26 6.31
C ILE A 8 -7.26 -24.32 5.24
N SER A 9 -6.59 -24.18 4.10
CA SER A 9 -6.57 -25.21 3.06
C SER A 9 -5.19 -25.83 3.00
N ILE A 10 -5.14 -27.15 2.85
CA ILE A 10 -3.90 -27.88 2.59
C ILE A 10 -3.80 -28.10 1.09
N LEU A 11 -2.66 -27.75 0.53
CA LEU A 11 -2.35 -27.86 -0.90
C LEU A 11 -1.19 -28.84 -1.06
N GLU A 12 -1.40 -29.85 -1.89
CA GLU A 12 -0.41 -30.84 -2.24
C GLU A 12 -0.15 -30.76 -3.75
N TYR A 13 1.03 -30.25 -4.12
CA TYR A 13 1.42 -30.08 -5.51
C TYR A 13 2.46 -31.10 -5.92
N HIS A 14 2.09 -32.00 -6.85
CA HIS A 14 2.96 -33.00 -7.45
C HIS A 14 3.72 -32.37 -8.62
N ILE A 15 5.02 -32.19 -8.45
CA ILE A 15 5.87 -31.40 -9.36
C ILE A 15 5.93 -32.03 -10.77
N GLN A 16 6.15 -33.33 -10.84
CA GLN A 16 6.30 -34.04 -12.14
C GLN A 16 5.00 -34.10 -12.94
N GLU A 17 3.87 -34.16 -12.26
CA GLU A 17 2.54 -34.31 -12.87
C GLU A 17 1.87 -32.94 -13.16
N ASP A 18 2.46 -31.84 -12.66
CA ASP A 18 1.81 -30.51 -12.62
C ASP A 18 0.37 -30.61 -12.07
N LYS A 19 0.21 -31.34 -10.96
CA LYS A 19 -1.07 -31.65 -10.37
C LYS A 19 -1.20 -31.09 -8.97
N MET A 20 -2.32 -30.39 -8.72
CA MET A 20 -2.63 -29.81 -7.41
C MET A 20 -3.85 -30.52 -6.79
N ILE A 21 -3.71 -30.91 -5.55
CA ILE A 21 -4.80 -31.39 -4.70
C ILE A 21 -5.01 -30.38 -3.58
N ILE A 22 -6.22 -29.83 -3.49
CA ILE A 22 -6.59 -28.87 -2.45
C ILE A 22 -7.61 -29.50 -1.52
N ASP A 23 -7.25 -29.61 -0.25
CA ASP A 23 -8.11 -30.07 0.83
C ASP A 23 -8.51 -28.84 1.68
N ILE A 24 -9.79 -28.52 1.68
CA ILE A 24 -10.35 -27.42 2.46
C ILE A 24 -10.89 -28.03 3.76
N LEU A 25 -10.30 -27.72 4.90
CA LEU A 25 -10.58 -28.38 6.18
C LEU A 25 -12.04 -28.31 6.63
N ASP A 26 -12.82 -27.35 6.13
CA ASP A 26 -14.25 -27.18 6.44
C ASP A 26 -15.18 -27.79 5.35
N GLU A 27 -14.65 -28.24 4.22
CA GLU A 27 -15.42 -28.86 3.15
C GLU A 27 -15.02 -30.33 3.03
N SER A 28 -15.97 -31.25 3.06
CA SER A 28 -15.71 -32.70 2.88
C SER A 28 -15.24 -33.08 1.44
N LYS A 29 -14.82 -32.10 0.64
CA LYS A 29 -14.47 -32.31 -0.77
C LYS A 29 -13.08 -31.81 -1.08
N LYS A 30 -12.24 -32.70 -1.59
CA LYS A 30 -10.97 -32.34 -2.22
C LYS A 30 -11.21 -31.81 -3.63
N ARG A 31 -10.46 -30.78 -4.01
CA ARG A 31 -10.42 -30.28 -5.39
C ARG A 31 -9.12 -30.72 -6.02
N VAL A 32 -9.19 -31.22 -7.23
CA VAL A 32 -8.02 -31.69 -7.99
C VAL A 32 -7.93 -30.85 -9.26
N TYR A 33 -6.74 -30.37 -9.56
CA TYR A 33 -6.41 -29.62 -10.76
C TYR A 33 -5.23 -30.28 -11.45
N ASP A 34 -5.45 -30.78 -12.65
CA ASP A 34 -4.38 -31.17 -13.56
C ASP A 34 -3.90 -29.94 -14.33
N HIS A 35 -2.62 -29.87 -14.67
CA HIS A 35 -1.99 -28.68 -15.28
C HIS A 35 -2.21 -27.39 -14.46
N TYR A 36 -1.86 -27.48 -13.16
CA TYR A 36 -2.18 -26.44 -12.19
C TYR A 36 -1.50 -25.09 -12.49
N LEU A 37 -0.24 -25.11 -12.92
CA LEU A 37 0.49 -23.88 -13.22
C LEU A 37 -0.12 -23.13 -14.41
N GLU A 38 -0.57 -23.88 -15.45
CA GLU A 38 -1.31 -23.31 -16.57
C GLU A 38 -2.67 -22.73 -16.11
N TYR A 39 -3.37 -23.47 -15.23
CA TYR A 39 -4.62 -22.98 -14.64
C TYR A 39 -4.43 -21.66 -13.88
N VAL A 40 -3.37 -21.53 -13.06
CA VAL A 40 -3.07 -20.30 -12.31
C VAL A 40 -2.79 -19.11 -13.25
N ASP A 41 -2.14 -19.34 -14.38
CA ASP A 41 -1.84 -18.28 -15.35
C ASP A 41 -3.00 -17.97 -16.31
N SER A 42 -4.04 -18.78 -16.31
CA SER A 42 -5.20 -18.61 -17.17
C SER A 42 -6.24 -17.64 -16.62
N ASP A 43 -7.20 -17.21 -17.46
CA ASP A 43 -8.34 -16.39 -17.03
C ASP A 43 -9.42 -17.17 -16.26
N ARG A 44 -9.26 -18.49 -16.09
CA ARG A 44 -10.15 -19.34 -15.29
C ARG A 44 -9.86 -19.27 -13.79
N THR A 45 -8.66 -18.80 -13.41
CA THR A 45 -8.29 -18.64 -12.01
C THR A 45 -8.98 -17.43 -11.37
N THR A 46 -9.20 -17.52 -10.05
CA THR A 46 -9.67 -16.41 -9.24
C THR A 46 -8.53 -15.51 -8.72
N VAL A 47 -7.28 -15.91 -8.94
CA VAL A 47 -6.09 -15.16 -8.49
C VAL A 47 -5.90 -13.90 -9.32
N PHE A 48 -5.61 -12.77 -8.64
CA PHE A 48 -5.28 -11.53 -9.31
C PHE A 48 -4.09 -11.68 -10.25
N LYS A 49 -4.17 -11.08 -11.44
CA LYS A 49 -3.15 -11.22 -12.49
C LYS A 49 -1.75 -10.86 -12.00
N GLU A 50 -1.65 -9.79 -11.20
CA GLU A 50 -0.39 -9.30 -10.64
C GLU A 50 0.23 -10.25 -9.61
N ASP A 51 -0.55 -11.15 -9.04
CA ASP A 51 -0.11 -12.07 -7.99
C ASP A 51 0.15 -13.50 -8.48
N ARG A 52 -0.25 -13.86 -9.71
CA ARG A 52 -0.12 -15.21 -10.29
C ARG A 52 1.32 -15.70 -10.30
N HIS A 53 2.26 -14.86 -10.71
CA HIS A 53 3.68 -15.21 -10.76
C HIS A 53 4.23 -15.64 -9.41
N LYS A 54 3.76 -15.08 -8.30
CA LYS A 54 4.19 -15.44 -6.94
C LYS A 54 3.84 -16.89 -6.60
N ILE A 55 2.65 -17.32 -7.01
CA ILE A 55 2.18 -18.70 -6.80
C ILE A 55 3.00 -19.67 -7.67
N VAL A 56 3.18 -19.34 -8.94
CA VAL A 56 3.99 -20.14 -9.87
C VAL A 56 5.42 -20.25 -9.36
N ASP A 57 6.05 -19.17 -8.95
CA ASP A 57 7.42 -19.14 -8.44
C ASP A 57 7.58 -19.94 -7.14
N LEU A 58 6.55 -19.98 -6.27
CA LEU A 58 6.56 -20.80 -5.07
C LEU A 58 6.54 -22.30 -5.42
N PHE A 59 5.60 -22.73 -6.27
CA PHE A 59 5.46 -24.14 -6.62
C PHE A 59 6.56 -24.66 -7.55
N THR A 60 7.18 -23.79 -8.33
CA THR A 60 8.40 -24.08 -9.12
C THR A 60 9.70 -23.90 -8.32
N GLN A 61 9.62 -23.62 -7.02
CA GLN A 61 10.74 -23.45 -6.08
C GLN A 61 11.74 -22.35 -6.44
N LYS A 62 11.35 -21.37 -7.25
CA LYS A 62 12.16 -20.19 -7.53
C LYS A 62 12.24 -19.25 -6.32
N ILE A 63 11.22 -19.26 -5.46
CA ILE A 63 11.18 -18.51 -4.20
C ILE A 63 10.89 -19.46 -3.04
N LYS A 64 11.39 -19.09 -1.85
CA LYS A 64 11.16 -19.80 -0.59
C LYS A 64 10.50 -18.85 0.39
N GLY A 65 9.65 -19.40 1.26
CA GLY A 65 9.00 -18.64 2.34
C GLY A 65 7.55 -18.27 2.01
N PRO A 66 6.90 -17.56 2.91
CA PRO A 66 5.48 -17.27 2.76
C PRO A 66 5.21 -16.32 1.58
N VAL A 67 4.19 -16.65 0.80
CA VAL A 67 3.72 -15.87 -0.34
C VAL A 67 2.35 -15.33 -0.04
N THR A 68 2.17 -14.02 -0.15
CA THR A 68 0.87 -13.37 -0.02
C THR A 68 0.31 -13.02 -1.40
N TYR A 69 -0.94 -13.41 -1.63
CA TYR A 69 -1.65 -13.16 -2.88
C TYR A 69 -3.11 -12.81 -2.63
N ARG A 70 -3.75 -12.20 -3.64
CA ARG A 70 -5.17 -11.84 -3.63
C ARG A 70 -5.93 -12.76 -4.57
N GLU A 71 -7.11 -13.17 -4.15
CA GLU A 71 -8.04 -13.89 -5.02
C GLU A 71 -9.47 -13.40 -4.85
N PHE A 72 -10.24 -13.40 -5.95
CA PHE A 72 -11.65 -13.07 -5.90
C PHE A 72 -12.47 -14.21 -5.27
N TYR A 73 -13.46 -13.86 -4.46
CA TYR A 73 -14.50 -14.83 -4.12
C TYR A 73 -15.26 -15.25 -5.38
N ARG A 74 -15.61 -16.52 -5.49
CA ARG A 74 -16.37 -17.03 -6.64
C ARG A 74 -17.63 -16.19 -6.85
N ASN A 75 -17.85 -15.73 -8.09
CA ASN A 75 -19.00 -14.94 -8.51
C ASN A 75 -19.15 -13.59 -7.75
N SER A 76 -18.08 -13.03 -7.25
CA SER A 76 -18.08 -11.77 -6.52
C SER A 76 -16.98 -10.83 -7.04
N LYS A 77 -17.20 -9.53 -6.89
CA LYS A 77 -16.15 -8.51 -7.06
C LYS A 77 -15.29 -8.33 -5.80
N ASN A 78 -15.72 -8.92 -4.68
CA ASN A 78 -14.95 -8.89 -3.45
C ASN A 78 -13.81 -9.90 -3.53
N TYR A 79 -12.73 -9.61 -2.84
CA TYR A 79 -11.53 -10.45 -2.80
C TYR A 79 -11.10 -10.74 -1.37
N CYS A 80 -10.35 -11.81 -1.21
CA CYS A 80 -9.63 -12.13 0.00
C CYS A 80 -8.12 -12.04 -0.23
N VAL A 81 -7.38 -11.89 0.86
CA VAL A 81 -5.93 -11.94 0.88
C VAL A 81 -5.51 -13.21 1.60
N LYS A 82 -4.73 -14.03 0.92
CA LYS A 82 -4.25 -15.29 1.47
C LYS A 82 -2.74 -15.32 1.56
N THR A 83 -2.22 -16.10 2.50
CA THR A 83 -0.82 -16.46 2.57
C THR A 83 -0.64 -17.94 2.35
N LEU A 84 0.40 -18.30 1.58
CA LEU A 84 0.87 -19.68 1.38
C LEU A 84 2.18 -19.87 2.12
N GLU A 85 2.23 -20.86 2.98
CA GLU A 85 3.46 -21.38 3.58
C GLU A 85 3.71 -22.76 3.02
N SER A 86 4.92 -23.06 2.57
CA SER A 86 5.22 -24.31 1.89
C SER A 86 6.47 -25.01 2.40
N THR A 87 6.45 -26.33 2.28
CA THR A 87 7.58 -27.24 2.52
C THR A 87 7.72 -28.17 1.34
N VAL A 88 8.95 -28.49 0.94
CA VAL A 88 9.25 -29.41 -0.14
C VAL A 88 9.52 -30.79 0.44
N ILE A 89 8.89 -31.81 -0.14
CA ILE A 89 9.12 -33.23 0.14
C ILE A 89 9.96 -33.78 -1.01
N TYR A 90 11.04 -34.48 -0.67
CA TYR A 90 11.98 -35.06 -1.60
C TYR A 90 11.77 -36.57 -1.71
N ASN A 91 12.01 -37.13 -2.91
CA ASN A 91 11.99 -38.58 -3.13
C ASN A 91 13.28 -39.27 -2.61
N SER A 92 13.37 -40.59 -2.77
CA SER A 92 14.54 -41.35 -2.34
C SER A 92 15.85 -41.02 -3.05
N ASN A 93 15.80 -40.28 -4.16
CA ASN A 93 16.94 -39.80 -4.93
C ASN A 93 17.34 -38.35 -4.60
N ASP A 94 16.76 -37.76 -3.54
CA ASP A 94 16.96 -36.37 -3.13
C ASP A 94 16.48 -35.34 -4.18
N GLU A 95 15.49 -35.74 -5.00
CA GLU A 95 14.85 -34.89 -5.97
C GLU A 95 13.52 -34.35 -5.40
N PRO A 96 13.14 -33.09 -5.64
CA PRO A 96 11.88 -32.54 -5.16
C PRO A 96 10.69 -33.21 -5.86
N GLU A 97 9.78 -33.80 -5.08
CA GLU A 97 8.65 -34.58 -5.56
C GLU A 97 7.32 -33.85 -5.32
N ILE A 98 7.12 -33.38 -4.10
CA ILE A 98 5.87 -32.75 -3.69
C ILE A 98 6.17 -31.41 -2.99
N VAL A 99 5.39 -30.39 -3.31
CA VAL A 99 5.31 -29.15 -2.49
C VAL A 99 4.04 -29.22 -1.68
N LEU A 100 4.20 -29.38 -0.37
CA LEU A 100 3.09 -29.30 0.57
C LEU A 100 2.96 -27.86 1.05
N ALA A 101 1.78 -27.26 0.91
CA ALA A 101 1.54 -25.88 1.34
C ALA A 101 0.25 -25.77 2.16
N THR A 102 0.22 -24.75 3.02
CA THR A 102 -1.00 -24.33 3.72
C THR A 102 -1.40 -22.94 3.23
N ALA A 103 -2.67 -22.78 2.88
CA ALA A 103 -3.25 -21.48 2.54
C ALA A 103 -4.11 -21.00 3.70
N SER A 104 -3.81 -19.83 4.23
CA SER A 104 -4.57 -19.18 5.31
C SER A 104 -5.16 -17.88 4.82
N ASP A 105 -6.43 -17.60 5.14
CA ASP A 105 -7.05 -16.32 4.89
C ASP A 105 -6.57 -15.31 5.95
N ILE A 106 -5.92 -14.26 5.50
CA ILE A 106 -5.40 -13.18 6.34
C ILE A 106 -6.09 -11.84 6.09
N THR A 107 -7.22 -11.84 5.39
CA THR A 107 -7.91 -10.63 4.90
C THR A 107 -8.15 -9.62 6.01
N GLU A 108 -8.72 -10.04 7.15
CA GLU A 108 -9.00 -9.15 8.27
C GLU A 108 -7.73 -8.54 8.87
N ASN A 109 -6.71 -9.38 9.12
CA ASN A 109 -5.43 -8.92 9.66
C ASN A 109 -4.72 -7.99 8.66
N TRP A 110 -4.76 -8.30 7.38
CA TRP A 110 -4.18 -7.49 6.31
C TRP A 110 -4.85 -6.10 6.25
N HIS A 111 -6.19 -6.05 6.32
CA HIS A 111 -6.91 -4.77 6.36
C HIS A 111 -6.60 -3.98 7.62
N LYS A 112 -6.58 -4.63 8.80
CA LYS A 112 -6.20 -3.97 10.05
C LYS A 112 -4.78 -3.39 9.99
N GLN A 113 -3.81 -4.16 9.51
CA GLN A 113 -2.44 -3.70 9.36
C GLN A 113 -2.32 -2.54 8.35
N ASN A 114 -3.03 -2.61 7.22
CA ASN A 114 -3.02 -1.53 6.24
C ASN A 114 -3.71 -0.27 6.77
N MET A 115 -4.83 -0.39 7.50
CA MET A 115 -5.45 0.75 8.16
C MET A 115 -4.52 1.39 9.20
N LEU A 116 -3.80 0.57 9.99
CA LEU A 116 -2.79 1.08 10.92
C LEU A 116 -1.65 1.77 10.19
N LYS A 117 -1.12 1.17 9.12
CA LYS A 117 -0.10 1.79 8.27
C LYS A 117 -0.58 3.13 7.70
N GLN A 118 -1.81 3.20 7.18
CA GLN A 118 -2.38 4.46 6.67
C GLN A 118 -2.52 5.53 7.75
N LYS A 119 -2.93 5.16 8.97
CA LYS A 119 -2.98 6.09 10.11
C LYS A 119 -1.58 6.57 10.53
N ILE A 120 -0.58 5.68 10.49
CA ILE A 120 0.82 6.01 10.79
C ILE A 120 1.44 6.89 9.68
N GLN A 121 0.92 6.84 8.45
CA GLN A 121 1.42 7.61 7.31
C GLN A 121 0.94 9.06 7.26
N ARG A 122 0.01 9.44 8.13
CA ARG A 122 -0.56 10.78 8.17
C ARG A 122 -0.15 11.53 9.43
N ASP A 123 0.06 12.84 9.28
CA ASP A 123 0.19 13.74 10.40
C ASP A 123 -1.15 13.84 11.15
N SER A 124 -1.12 13.73 12.47
CA SER A 124 -2.33 13.62 13.29
C SER A 124 -3.15 14.91 13.35
N LEU A 125 -2.51 16.07 13.15
CA LEU A 125 -3.15 17.37 13.18
C LEU A 125 -3.70 17.76 11.80
N THR A 126 -2.87 17.69 10.77
CA THR A 126 -3.20 18.22 9.44
C THR A 126 -3.74 17.17 8.47
N HIS A 127 -3.60 15.88 8.77
CA HIS A 127 -3.94 14.75 7.90
C HIS A 127 -3.18 14.70 6.57
N LEU A 128 -2.16 15.53 6.38
CA LEU A 128 -1.19 15.41 5.29
C LEU A 128 -0.34 14.15 5.47
N TYR A 129 0.42 13.76 4.47
CA TYR A 129 1.44 12.74 4.70
C TYR A 129 2.44 13.24 5.75
N ASN A 130 2.84 12.36 6.66
CA ASN A 130 3.98 12.66 7.54
C ASN A 130 5.30 12.51 6.76
N LEU A 131 6.40 12.94 7.36
CA LEU A 131 7.71 12.93 6.74
C LEU A 131 8.13 11.55 6.22
N GLU A 132 7.91 10.49 7.01
CA GLU A 132 8.33 9.13 6.63
C GLU A 132 7.53 8.59 5.45
N ALA A 133 6.22 8.79 5.46
CA ALA A 133 5.37 8.40 4.34
C ALA A 133 5.69 9.19 3.07
N GLY A 134 5.88 10.50 3.21
CA GLY A 134 6.25 11.36 2.09
C GLY A 134 7.57 10.97 1.45
N LYS A 135 8.61 10.71 2.24
CA LYS A 135 9.90 10.20 1.77
C LYS A 135 9.77 8.87 1.03
N TYR A 136 8.98 7.95 1.60
CA TYR A 136 8.76 6.64 0.97
C TYR A 136 8.10 6.79 -0.40
N LEU A 137 7.00 7.55 -0.49
CA LEU A 137 6.25 7.75 -1.73
C LEU A 137 7.06 8.48 -2.80
N ALA A 138 7.80 9.53 -2.41
CA ALA A 138 8.67 10.27 -3.33
C ALA A 138 9.81 9.39 -3.88
N ASN A 139 10.48 8.63 -3.00
CA ASN A 139 11.55 7.73 -3.41
C ASN A 139 11.06 6.59 -4.30
N ASP A 140 9.88 6.03 -4.02
CA ASP A 140 9.26 5.00 -4.86
C ASP A 140 8.95 5.56 -6.25
N TYR A 141 8.41 6.77 -6.31
CA TYR A 141 8.12 7.43 -7.58
C TYR A 141 9.39 7.72 -8.40
N ILE A 142 10.44 8.27 -7.77
CA ILE A 142 11.73 8.55 -8.43
C ILE A 142 12.35 7.26 -8.99
N LYS A 143 12.27 6.14 -8.28
CA LYS A 143 12.79 4.84 -8.76
C LYS A 143 12.05 4.32 -10.00
N ASN A 144 10.74 4.54 -10.04
CA ASN A 144 9.91 4.10 -11.16
C ASN A 144 10.03 5.02 -12.38
N PHE A 145 10.39 6.30 -12.20
CA PHE A 145 10.53 7.31 -13.25
C PHE A 145 11.89 8.03 -13.19
N PRO A 146 13.02 7.30 -13.37
CA PRO A 146 14.36 7.84 -13.15
C PRO A 146 14.80 8.88 -14.17
N SER A 147 14.12 8.96 -15.33
CA SER A 147 14.42 9.95 -16.40
C SER A 147 13.57 11.21 -16.29
N SER A 148 12.54 11.22 -15.46
CA SER A 148 11.67 12.39 -15.25
C SER A 148 12.33 13.39 -14.29
N LYS A 149 12.01 14.67 -14.48
CA LYS A 149 12.43 15.73 -13.55
C LYS A 149 11.32 15.95 -12.53
N HIS A 150 11.71 16.08 -11.29
CA HIS A 150 10.83 16.30 -10.15
C HIS A 150 11.31 17.53 -9.37
N ALA A 151 10.45 18.09 -8.53
CA ALA A 151 10.83 19.19 -7.66
C ALA A 151 10.30 19.00 -6.25
N LEU A 152 10.96 19.65 -5.30
CA LEU A 152 10.50 19.81 -3.93
C LEU A 152 10.29 21.30 -3.68
N ILE A 153 9.10 21.67 -3.20
CA ILE A 153 8.83 22.97 -2.61
C ILE A 153 8.85 22.78 -1.09
N VAL A 154 9.68 23.52 -0.41
CA VAL A 154 9.75 23.54 1.07
C VAL A 154 9.15 24.84 1.54
N LEU A 155 8.24 24.77 2.50
CA LEU A 155 7.53 25.90 3.09
C LEU A 155 7.71 25.87 4.60
N ASP A 156 7.85 27.05 5.18
CA ASP A 156 7.93 27.27 6.62
C ASP A 156 7.00 28.44 6.97
N VAL A 157 6.37 28.42 8.15
CA VAL A 157 5.47 29.50 8.57
C VAL A 157 6.25 30.55 9.35
N ASP A 158 6.49 31.69 8.72
CA ASP A 158 7.20 32.79 9.34
C ASP A 158 6.55 33.18 10.67
N HIS A 159 7.40 33.35 11.70
CA HIS A 159 6.98 33.76 13.04
C HIS A 159 5.94 32.88 13.72
N PHE A 160 5.79 31.60 13.34
CA PHE A 160 4.81 30.68 13.93
C PHE A 160 4.86 30.61 15.46
N LYS A 161 6.06 30.66 16.04
CA LYS A 161 6.23 30.73 17.49
C LYS A 161 5.53 31.97 18.09
N SER A 162 5.64 33.13 17.43
CA SER A 162 4.96 34.34 17.89
C SER A 162 3.44 34.22 17.86
N VAL A 163 2.89 33.52 16.90
CA VAL A 163 1.45 33.20 16.85
C VAL A 163 1.05 32.38 18.08
N ASN A 164 1.80 31.30 18.38
CA ASN A 164 1.55 30.47 19.56
C ASN A 164 1.67 31.28 20.87
N ASP A 165 2.70 32.08 21.00
CA ASP A 165 2.96 32.87 22.20
C ASP A 165 1.90 33.99 22.43
N THR A 166 1.30 34.51 21.35
CA THR A 166 0.31 35.60 21.42
C THR A 166 -1.12 35.06 21.53
N PHE A 167 -1.48 34.03 20.75
CA PHE A 167 -2.86 33.57 20.59
C PHE A 167 -3.10 32.15 21.15
N GLY A 168 -2.04 31.52 21.63
CA GLY A 168 -2.09 30.18 22.18
C GLY A 168 -1.98 29.06 21.12
N HIS A 169 -1.63 27.86 21.58
CA HIS A 169 -1.40 26.69 20.72
C HIS A 169 -2.63 26.23 19.94
N LEU A 170 -3.86 26.52 20.42
CA LEU A 170 -5.07 26.15 19.68
C LEU A 170 -5.16 26.93 18.37
N VAL A 171 -4.94 28.25 18.41
CA VAL A 171 -4.94 29.11 17.23
C VAL A 171 -3.79 28.74 16.28
N GLY A 172 -2.60 28.44 16.81
CA GLY A 172 -1.50 27.93 15.99
C GLY A 172 -1.83 26.61 15.29
N ASN A 173 -2.52 25.70 15.96
CA ASN A 173 -2.97 24.44 15.36
C ASN A 173 -4.02 24.68 14.26
N GLU A 174 -4.96 25.59 14.46
CA GLU A 174 -5.96 25.98 13.44
C GLU A 174 -5.28 26.58 12.21
N LEU A 175 -4.27 27.43 12.40
CA LEU A 175 -3.46 27.96 11.30
C LEU A 175 -2.81 26.85 10.48
N LEU A 176 -2.16 25.88 11.14
CA LEU A 176 -1.52 24.74 10.45
C LEU A 176 -2.52 23.88 9.71
N VAL A 177 -3.73 23.66 10.26
CA VAL A 177 -4.81 22.91 9.59
C VAL A 177 -5.32 23.69 8.38
N SER A 178 -5.49 25.01 8.49
CA SER A 178 -5.93 25.86 7.38
C SER A 178 -4.90 25.91 6.27
N LEU A 179 -3.61 26.05 6.61
CA LEU A 179 -2.51 25.98 5.64
C LEU A 179 -2.47 24.60 4.94
N ALA A 180 -2.64 23.53 5.68
CA ALA A 180 -2.66 22.18 5.10
C ALA A 180 -3.80 22.01 4.08
N LYS A 181 -5.00 22.48 4.39
CA LYS A 181 -6.15 22.48 3.47
C LYS A 181 -5.83 23.32 2.23
N TYR A 182 -5.30 24.50 2.43
CA TYR A 182 -4.85 25.40 1.36
C TYR A 182 -3.88 24.69 0.41
N LEU A 183 -2.80 24.09 0.96
CA LEU A 183 -1.81 23.37 0.15
C LEU A 183 -2.42 22.21 -0.63
N LEU A 184 -3.38 21.47 -0.06
CA LEU A 184 -4.08 20.38 -0.77
C LEU A 184 -4.93 20.90 -1.93
N VAL A 185 -5.63 22.01 -1.76
CA VAL A 185 -6.50 22.59 -2.80
C VAL A 185 -5.67 23.13 -3.97
N HIS A 186 -4.50 23.73 -3.67
CA HIS A 186 -3.63 24.33 -4.68
C HIS A 186 -2.53 23.41 -5.19
N SER A 187 -2.50 22.15 -4.75
CA SER A 187 -1.64 21.10 -5.29
C SER A 187 -2.37 20.28 -6.36
N ALA A 188 -1.63 19.74 -7.34
CA ALA A 188 -2.22 18.81 -8.29
C ALA A 188 -2.59 17.49 -7.59
N ASN A 189 -3.58 16.75 -8.14
CA ASN A 189 -4.10 15.52 -7.53
C ASN A 189 -3.04 14.44 -7.30
N ASP A 190 -1.94 14.47 -8.04
CA ASP A 190 -0.85 13.50 -7.97
C ASP A 190 0.38 14.01 -7.21
N ASP A 191 0.41 15.27 -6.77
CA ASP A 191 1.45 15.80 -5.90
C ASP A 191 1.40 15.13 -4.51
N ILE A 192 2.55 15.08 -3.83
CA ILE A 192 2.64 14.53 -2.48
C ILE A 192 2.85 15.69 -1.51
N VAL A 193 1.80 16.04 -0.76
CA VAL A 193 1.85 17.11 0.24
C VAL A 193 2.14 16.51 1.61
N ILE A 194 3.18 17.03 2.27
CA ILE A 194 3.80 16.46 3.47
C ILE A 194 3.89 17.55 4.55
N ARG A 195 3.63 17.17 5.80
CA ARG A 195 4.07 17.96 6.96
C ARG A 195 5.30 17.29 7.56
N MET A 196 6.41 18.04 7.60
CA MET A 196 7.67 17.51 8.14
C MET A 196 7.66 17.47 9.68
N GLY A 197 7.06 18.45 10.30
CA GLY A 197 6.93 18.63 11.74
C GLY A 197 6.82 20.12 12.09
N GLY A 198 6.27 20.45 13.25
CA GLY A 198 6.10 21.85 13.63
C GLY A 198 5.30 22.64 12.59
N ASP A 199 5.95 23.62 12.01
CA ASP A 199 5.46 24.58 11.01
C ASP A 199 6.01 24.35 9.60
N GLU A 200 6.74 23.24 9.39
CA GLU A 200 7.40 22.92 8.12
C GLU A 200 6.55 21.99 7.23
N PHE A 201 6.39 22.36 5.95
CA PHE A 201 5.65 21.61 4.94
C PHE A 201 6.52 21.38 3.70
N VAL A 202 6.21 20.30 2.97
CA VAL A 202 6.86 19.98 1.71
C VAL A 202 5.83 19.52 0.68
N ILE A 203 5.99 19.98 -0.55
CA ILE A 203 5.26 19.46 -1.70
C ILE A 203 6.27 18.80 -2.65
N PHE A 204 6.12 17.50 -2.89
CA PHE A 204 6.86 16.81 -3.95
C PHE A 204 6.02 16.82 -5.23
N ILE A 205 6.54 17.50 -6.24
CA ILE A 205 5.91 17.68 -7.55
C ILE A 205 6.53 16.71 -8.54
N LYS A 206 5.67 15.94 -9.18
CA LYS A 206 6.05 14.94 -10.17
C LYS A 206 6.12 15.57 -11.56
N GLU A 207 7.08 15.09 -12.38
CA GLU A 207 7.17 15.40 -13.82
C GLU A 207 7.03 16.88 -14.19
N THR A 208 7.96 17.69 -13.70
CA THR A 208 7.91 19.14 -13.84
C THR A 208 9.21 19.72 -14.37
N ASP A 209 9.16 20.97 -14.83
CA ASP A 209 10.32 21.74 -15.24
C ASP A 209 10.48 23.03 -14.43
N LYS A 210 11.58 23.75 -14.67
CA LYS A 210 11.92 24.96 -13.90
C LYS A 210 10.87 26.07 -14.07
N ILE A 211 10.26 26.21 -15.24
CA ILE A 211 9.28 27.26 -15.51
C ILE A 211 7.97 26.96 -14.81
N GLN A 212 7.51 25.70 -14.88
CA GLN A 212 6.31 25.24 -14.22
C GLN A 212 6.42 25.41 -12.69
N ILE A 213 7.57 25.04 -12.11
CA ILE A 213 7.81 25.19 -10.67
C ILE A 213 7.79 26.65 -10.25
N GLN A 214 8.44 27.53 -10.99
CA GLN A 214 8.43 28.95 -10.66
C GLN A 214 7.01 29.50 -10.65
N HIS A 215 6.21 29.20 -11.66
CA HIS A 215 4.81 29.60 -11.73
C HIS A 215 3.99 29.07 -10.56
N ARG A 216 4.18 27.80 -10.20
CA ARG A 216 3.49 27.19 -9.05
C ARG A 216 3.88 27.83 -7.71
N CYS A 217 5.14 28.19 -7.52
CA CYS A 217 5.56 28.90 -6.34
C CYS A 217 4.91 30.29 -6.26
N GLU A 218 4.84 31.01 -7.38
CA GLU A 218 4.19 32.33 -7.47
C GLU A 218 2.69 32.23 -7.17
N GLU A 219 2.00 31.23 -7.72
CA GLU A 219 0.58 30.94 -7.41
C GLU A 219 0.37 30.65 -5.93
N LEU A 220 1.15 29.74 -5.36
CA LEU A 220 1.05 29.39 -3.94
C LEU A 220 1.26 30.62 -3.02
N LEU A 221 2.18 31.50 -3.38
CA LEU A 221 2.44 32.71 -2.60
C LEU A 221 1.34 33.77 -2.76
N SER A 222 0.79 33.94 -3.97
CA SER A 222 -0.20 34.98 -4.26
C SER A 222 -1.54 34.79 -3.56
N CYS A 223 -1.89 33.53 -3.26
CA CYS A 223 -3.17 33.20 -2.63
C CYS A 223 -3.06 32.91 -1.12
N LEU A 224 -1.86 33.03 -0.51
CA LEU A 224 -1.69 32.82 0.93
C LEU A 224 -2.50 33.79 1.80
N ASP A 225 -2.77 34.99 1.30
CA ASP A 225 -3.60 36.02 1.98
C ASP A 225 -5.08 35.58 2.12
N GLU A 226 -5.51 34.51 1.40
CA GLU A 226 -6.85 33.95 1.50
C GLU A 226 -7.03 33.04 2.73
N ILE A 227 -5.94 32.70 3.42
CA ILE A 227 -6.01 31.88 4.63
C ILE A 227 -6.62 32.73 5.76
N THR A 228 -7.92 32.57 5.97
CA THR A 228 -8.62 33.14 7.11
C THR A 228 -8.76 32.09 8.21
N LEU A 229 -8.52 32.53 9.45
CA LEU A 229 -8.86 31.71 10.63
C LEU A 229 -10.34 31.95 10.93
N ASP A 230 -11.14 30.89 10.89
CA ASP A 230 -12.53 30.93 11.32
C ASP A 230 -12.58 31.10 12.84
N HIS A 231 -12.47 32.35 13.32
CA HIS A 231 -12.84 32.64 14.69
C HIS A 231 -14.35 32.70 14.78
N GLN A 232 -14.97 31.63 15.24
CA GLN A 232 -16.30 31.71 15.84
C GLN A 232 -16.12 32.30 17.24
N ASP A 233 -16.55 33.56 17.40
CA ASP A 233 -16.71 34.24 18.69
C ASP A 233 -17.59 33.44 19.67
#